data_585ad7b6c604a163b5160fca7e096e1d
#
_entry.id   585ad7b6c604a163b5160fca7e096e1d
#
_cell.length_a   1.000
_cell.length_b   1.000
_cell.length_c   1.000
_cell.angle_alpha   90.00
_cell.angle_beta   90.00
_cell.angle_gamma   90.00
#
_symmetry.space_group_name_H-M   'P 1'
#
loop_
_entity.id
_entity.type
_entity.pdbx_description
1 polymer ?
#
loop_
_entity_poly.entity_id
_entity_poly.type
_entity_poly.pdbx_seq_one_letter_code
_entity_poly.pdbx_strand_id
1 'polypeptide(L)'
;SSAASDVYKRQPLESISFDWSTLSHRKAQAGVAPEPTAMTGADVGQPDAQAAAVMERVIPKSDFRTMSVVGQFNLGFIIARRETASMDDLFIIDQHAADEKHNFEDLQKNLRIYCQRLVVPQRVELAPSDELVAREHQDWLRINGFNMALDESSPPGSRVRLLSKPVSKGTVFDVHDFEELLHLLRDAPAGRINRVRCSKVYDMLASRACRKSI
;
A
#
# COMPACT_ATOMS: atom_id res chain seq x y z
N SER A 1 -3.67 -33.78 12.62
CA SER A 1 -2.82 -33.78 13.81
C SER A 1 -1.41 -33.37 13.45
N SER A 2 -0.99 -32.21 13.97
CA SER A 2 0.37 -31.83 14.32
C SER A 2 1.47 -31.94 13.25
N ALA A 3 1.56 -30.97 12.32
CA ALA A 3 2.77 -30.73 11.53
C ALA A 3 2.92 -29.29 11.01
N ALA A 4 2.19 -28.31 11.56
CA ALA A 4 2.26 -26.91 11.10
C ALA A 4 2.80 -25.93 12.16
N SER A 5 3.30 -26.40 13.30
CA SER A 5 3.74 -25.52 14.40
C SER A 5 5.25 -25.45 14.62
N ASP A 6 6.08 -26.10 13.77
CA ASP A 6 7.53 -26.20 14.03
C ASP A 6 8.45 -25.38 13.10
N VAL A 7 7.90 -24.48 12.28
CA VAL A 7 8.73 -23.69 11.33
C VAL A 7 9.23 -22.38 11.93
N TYR A 8 8.75 -21.95 13.08
CA TYR A 8 9.29 -20.77 13.79
C TYR A 8 10.18 -21.16 14.97
N LYS A 9 11.22 -21.93 14.73
CA LYS A 9 12.36 -21.93 15.67
C LYS A 9 13.03 -20.58 15.57
N ARG A 10 12.75 -19.74 16.57
CA ARG A 10 13.41 -18.45 16.81
C ARG A 10 14.91 -18.67 16.79
N GLN A 11 15.59 -18.15 15.77
CA GLN A 11 17.02 -17.93 15.87
C GLN A 11 17.23 -16.97 17.05
N PRO A 12 18.19 -17.23 17.95
CA PRO A 12 18.51 -16.28 19.00
C PRO A 12 18.94 -14.98 18.32
N LEU A 13 18.16 -13.92 18.52
CA LEU A 13 18.53 -12.57 18.16
C LEU A 13 19.78 -12.23 18.98
N GLU A 14 20.93 -12.24 18.35
CA GLU A 14 22.09 -11.55 18.92
C GLU A 14 21.64 -10.10 19.15
N SER A 15 21.56 -9.72 20.42
CA SER A 15 21.31 -8.34 20.80
C SER A 15 22.47 -7.53 20.26
N ILE A 16 22.24 -6.80 19.17
CA ILE A 16 23.18 -5.83 18.63
C ILE A 16 23.26 -4.75 19.69
N SER A 17 24.29 -4.80 20.54
CA SER A 17 24.63 -3.71 21.43
C SER A 17 25.17 -2.58 20.55
N PHE A 18 24.33 -1.55 20.33
CA PHE A 18 24.72 -0.39 19.56
C PHE A 18 25.67 0.45 20.42
N ASP A 19 26.96 0.48 20.05
CA ASP A 19 27.93 1.34 20.71
C ASP A 19 27.82 2.77 20.18
N TRP A 20 27.13 3.61 20.94
CA TRP A 20 26.97 5.03 20.64
C TRP A 20 28.30 5.80 20.65
N SER A 21 29.37 5.25 21.23
CA SER A 21 30.68 5.91 21.25
C SER A 21 31.31 5.95 19.86
N THR A 22 31.04 4.98 19.00
CA THR A 22 31.61 4.94 17.63
C THR A 22 31.00 6.03 16.72
N LEU A 23 29.80 6.52 16.99
CA LEU A 23 29.21 7.64 16.27
C LEU A 23 29.84 8.99 16.63
N SER A 24 30.18 9.18 17.90
CA SER A 24 30.84 10.40 18.35
C SER A 24 32.28 10.54 17.83
N HIS A 25 33.03 9.42 17.69
CA HIS A 25 34.39 9.44 17.16
C HIS A 25 34.46 9.71 15.64
N ARG A 26 33.48 9.32 14.85
CA ARG A 26 33.46 9.67 13.41
C ARG A 26 33.14 11.14 13.15
N LYS A 27 32.39 11.82 14.03
CA LYS A 27 32.13 13.27 13.95
C LYS A 27 33.35 14.11 14.25
N ALA A 28 34.28 13.61 15.05
CA ALA A 28 35.54 14.31 15.42
C ALA A 28 36.60 14.33 14.30
N GLN A 29 36.50 13.48 13.28
CA GLN A 29 37.43 13.43 12.16
C GLN A 29 37.00 14.21 10.91
N ALA A 30 35.71 14.62 10.81
CA ALA A 30 35.23 15.53 9.79
C ALA A 30 35.31 16.96 10.36
N GLY A 31 36.37 17.70 10.02
CA GLY A 31 36.69 19.00 10.58
C GLY A 31 35.57 20.01 10.63
N VAL A 32 35.63 20.82 11.71
CA VAL A 32 34.85 22.00 12.08
C VAL A 32 33.45 21.68 12.67
N ALA A 33 33.47 21.42 13.98
CA ALA A 33 32.29 21.53 14.81
C ALA A 33 32.08 23.02 15.22
N PRO A 34 30.89 23.58 15.16
CA PRO A 34 30.53 24.76 15.95
C PRO A 34 30.52 24.35 17.43
N GLU A 35 31.14 25.16 18.30
CA GLU A 35 31.19 24.96 19.74
C GLU A 35 29.76 24.81 20.34
N PRO A 36 29.59 23.95 21.36
CA PRO A 36 28.31 23.87 22.06
C PRO A 36 28.15 25.13 22.91
N THR A 37 27.30 26.02 22.47
CA THR A 37 26.81 27.14 23.30
C THR A 37 26.04 26.54 24.48
N ALA A 38 26.54 26.79 25.69
CA ALA A 38 25.88 26.37 26.92
C ALA A 38 24.42 26.88 26.95
N MET A 39 23.47 25.95 26.94
CA MET A 39 22.06 26.28 27.15
C MET A 39 21.80 26.59 28.61
N THR A 40 21.84 27.89 28.93
CA THR A 40 21.22 28.41 30.14
C THR A 40 19.72 28.51 29.95
N GLY A 41 19.02 27.96 30.91
CA GLY A 41 17.62 27.75 31.16
C GLY A 41 16.54 28.56 30.43
N ALA A 42 15.44 27.88 30.25
CA ALA A 42 14.07 28.34 30.09
C ALA A 42 13.73 29.18 28.85
N ASP A 43 13.39 28.47 27.77
CA ASP A 43 12.26 28.90 26.94
C ASP A 43 11.44 27.69 26.46
N VAL A 44 10.42 27.36 27.23
CA VAL A 44 9.40 26.37 26.90
C VAL A 44 8.34 27.13 26.15
N GLY A 45 8.42 27.23 24.80
CA GLY A 45 7.31 27.90 24.14
C GLY A 45 7.34 28.12 22.63
N GLN A 46 8.41 27.80 21.89
CA GLN A 46 8.33 27.82 20.43
C GLN A 46 8.89 26.51 19.85
N PRO A 47 8.13 25.83 18.99
CA PRO A 47 8.72 24.74 18.25
C PRO A 47 9.85 25.32 17.39
N ASP A 48 11.05 24.80 17.59
CA ASP A 48 12.23 25.14 16.83
C ASP A 48 11.88 25.05 15.32
N ALA A 49 12.03 26.16 14.60
CA ALA A 49 11.70 26.24 13.17
C ALA A 49 12.43 25.15 12.36
N GLN A 50 13.60 24.69 12.85
CA GLN A 50 14.30 23.56 12.27
C GLN A 50 13.58 22.22 12.53
N ALA A 51 13.02 22.03 13.70
CA ALA A 51 12.22 20.84 14.01
C ALA A 51 10.94 20.79 13.16
N ALA A 52 10.26 21.92 12.99
CA ALA A 52 9.10 22.04 12.12
C ALA A 52 9.45 21.73 10.64
N ALA A 53 10.54 22.27 10.12
CA ALA A 53 11.01 22.01 8.76
C ALA A 53 11.38 20.53 8.51
N VAL A 54 11.88 19.84 9.53
CA VAL A 54 12.15 18.38 9.44
C VAL A 54 10.84 17.58 9.39
N MET A 55 9.81 18.02 10.11
CA MET A 55 8.49 17.35 10.14
C MET A 55 7.71 17.53 8.83
N GLU A 56 7.93 18.61 8.11
CA GLU A 56 7.28 18.88 6.80
C GLU A 56 8.00 18.22 5.62
N ARG A 57 9.12 17.56 5.85
CA ARG A 57 9.93 16.97 4.81
C ARG A 57 9.22 15.79 4.15
N VAL A 58 8.96 15.90 2.86
CA VAL A 58 8.41 14.81 2.04
C VAL A 58 9.52 13.86 1.61
N ILE A 59 9.36 12.56 1.90
CA ILE A 59 10.27 11.50 1.49
C ILE A 59 9.72 10.84 0.23
N PRO A 60 10.35 11.03 -0.96
CA PRO A 60 9.93 10.37 -2.18
C PRO A 60 10.10 8.84 -2.08
N LYS A 61 9.24 8.08 -2.76
CA LYS A 61 9.34 6.61 -2.78
C LYS A 61 10.67 6.08 -3.34
N SER A 62 11.32 6.85 -4.22
CA SER A 62 12.65 6.53 -4.76
C SER A 62 13.70 6.40 -3.67
N ASP A 63 13.58 7.19 -2.60
CA ASP A 63 14.56 7.28 -1.53
C ASP A 63 14.64 5.98 -0.71
N PHE A 64 13.52 5.25 -0.59
CA PHE A 64 13.52 3.93 0.06
C PHE A 64 14.46 2.93 -0.60
N ARG A 65 14.76 3.08 -1.90
CA ARG A 65 15.71 2.20 -2.62
C ARG A 65 17.18 2.47 -2.28
N THR A 66 17.46 3.65 -1.76
CA THR A 66 18.80 4.09 -1.39
C THR A 66 19.07 3.96 0.12
N MET A 67 18.04 3.60 0.89
CA MET A 67 18.19 3.34 2.32
C MET A 67 18.90 2.00 2.55
N SER A 68 19.80 1.97 3.51
CA SER A 68 20.40 0.75 4.04
C SER A 68 19.77 0.40 5.38
N VAL A 69 19.45 -0.87 5.58
CA VAL A 69 18.95 -1.35 6.87
C VAL A 69 20.12 -1.46 7.82
N VAL A 70 20.05 -0.75 8.94
CA VAL A 70 21.09 -0.73 9.98
C VAL A 70 20.83 -1.78 11.04
N GLY A 71 19.55 -2.01 11.36
CA GLY A 71 19.15 -2.98 12.38
C GLY A 71 17.66 -2.94 12.68
N GLN A 72 17.29 -3.65 13.75
CA GLN A 72 15.95 -3.71 14.29
C GLN A 72 15.93 -3.15 15.71
N PHE A 73 14.90 -2.39 16.04
CA PHE A 73 14.68 -1.86 17.37
C PHE A 73 13.37 -2.38 17.95
N ASN A 74 13.39 -2.81 19.20
CA ASN A 74 12.21 -3.26 19.98
C ASN A 74 11.31 -4.25 19.22
N LEU A 75 11.89 -5.16 18.42
CA LEU A 75 11.21 -6.21 17.66
C LEU A 75 10.13 -5.75 16.67
N GLY A 76 9.76 -4.47 16.69
CA GLY A 76 8.69 -3.91 15.85
C GLY A 76 9.13 -2.81 14.90
N PHE A 77 10.39 -2.35 15.00
CA PHE A 77 10.86 -1.22 14.21
C PHE A 77 12.14 -1.56 13.46
N ILE A 78 12.19 -1.17 12.19
CA ILE A 78 13.39 -1.26 11.35
C ILE A 78 14.08 0.09 11.40
N ILE A 79 15.40 0.08 11.70
CA ILE A 79 16.24 1.27 11.60
C ILE A 79 16.90 1.25 10.23
N ALA A 80 16.63 2.28 9.45
CA ALA A 80 17.21 2.48 8.13
C ALA A 80 18.02 3.78 8.09
N ARG A 81 19.13 3.78 7.37
CA ARG A 81 20.00 4.95 7.16
C ARG A 81 19.98 5.33 5.69
N ARG A 82 19.91 6.61 5.44
CA ARG A 82 20.09 7.17 4.11
C ARG A 82 21.20 8.20 4.17
N GLU A 83 22.31 7.90 3.52
CA GLU A 83 23.45 8.78 3.40
C GLU A 83 23.47 9.42 2.01
N THR A 84 23.57 10.73 1.95
CA THR A 84 23.76 11.53 0.73
C THR A 84 24.95 12.46 0.93
N ALA A 85 25.42 13.10 -0.12
CA ALA A 85 26.55 14.05 -0.03
C ALA A 85 26.30 15.22 0.95
N SER A 86 25.03 15.56 1.21
CA SER A 86 24.62 16.69 2.05
C SER A 86 23.90 16.31 3.34
N MET A 87 23.47 15.06 3.50
CA MET A 87 22.63 14.62 4.62
C MET A 87 22.91 13.18 5.00
N ASP A 88 22.82 12.91 6.29
CA ASP A 88 22.87 11.58 6.88
C ASP A 88 21.66 11.41 7.80
N ASP A 89 20.67 10.72 7.32
CA ASP A 89 19.37 10.58 7.98
C ASP A 89 19.18 9.16 8.52
N LEU A 90 18.62 9.06 9.72
CA LEU A 90 18.11 7.82 10.28
C LEU A 90 16.58 7.83 10.26
N PHE A 91 16.01 6.71 9.86
CA PHE A 91 14.57 6.48 9.81
C PHE A 91 14.21 5.32 10.72
N ILE A 92 13.13 5.51 11.46
CA ILE A 92 12.46 4.45 12.22
C ILE A 92 11.21 4.07 11.42
N ILE A 93 11.15 2.83 10.96
CA ILE A 93 10.07 2.30 10.12
C ILE A 93 9.32 1.25 10.92
N ASP A 94 8.01 1.41 11.07
CA ASP A 94 7.14 0.39 11.65
C ASP A 94 7.16 -0.85 10.75
N GLN A 95 7.64 -1.98 11.30
CA GLN A 95 7.78 -3.24 10.57
C GLN A 95 6.43 -3.80 10.17
N HIS A 96 5.44 -3.75 11.07
CA HIS A 96 4.09 -4.26 10.81
C HIS A 96 3.41 -3.46 9.69
N ALA A 97 3.44 -2.14 9.77
CA ALA A 97 2.88 -1.28 8.74
C ALA A 97 3.59 -1.44 7.38
N ALA A 98 4.91 -1.64 7.37
CA ALA A 98 5.69 -1.89 6.16
C ALA A 98 5.31 -3.24 5.52
N ASP A 99 5.16 -4.29 6.32
CA ASP A 99 4.77 -5.63 5.86
C ASP A 99 3.32 -5.65 5.38
N GLU A 100 2.39 -5.01 6.11
CA GLU A 100 1.00 -4.84 5.68
C GLU A 100 0.93 -4.14 4.33
N LYS A 101 1.67 -3.05 4.16
CA LYS A 101 1.73 -2.31 2.90
C LYS A 101 2.28 -3.16 1.75
N HIS A 102 3.34 -3.92 2.00
CA HIS A 102 3.93 -4.85 1.03
C HIS A 102 2.92 -5.93 0.61
N ASN A 103 2.30 -6.59 1.59
CA ASN A 103 1.28 -7.63 1.36
C ASN A 103 0.08 -7.08 0.59
N PHE A 104 -0.36 -5.86 0.91
CA PHE A 104 -1.44 -5.20 0.19
C PHE A 104 -1.10 -4.94 -1.29
N GLU A 105 0.08 -4.39 -1.56
CA GLU A 105 0.52 -4.11 -2.93
C GLU A 105 0.71 -5.40 -3.75
N ASP A 106 1.20 -6.48 -3.12
CA ASP A 106 1.32 -7.79 -3.76
C ASP A 106 -0.06 -8.37 -4.10
N LEU A 107 -0.99 -8.35 -3.15
CA LEU A 107 -2.36 -8.78 -3.38
C LEU A 107 -3.05 -7.96 -4.46
N GLN A 108 -2.85 -6.65 -4.48
CA GLN A 108 -3.44 -5.77 -5.48
C GLN A 108 -2.98 -6.10 -6.90
N LYS A 109 -1.72 -6.50 -7.08
CA LYS A 109 -1.14 -6.87 -8.39
C LYS A 109 -1.54 -8.27 -8.84
N ASN A 110 -1.51 -9.24 -7.92
CA ASN A 110 -1.49 -10.66 -8.26
C ASN A 110 -2.80 -11.38 -7.98
N LEU A 111 -3.68 -10.82 -7.13
CA LEU A 111 -4.92 -11.50 -6.78
C LEU A 111 -5.94 -11.44 -7.90
N ARG A 112 -6.36 -12.63 -8.34
CA ARG A 112 -7.58 -12.81 -9.11
C ARG A 112 -8.75 -13.01 -8.16
N ILE A 113 -9.84 -12.30 -8.40
CA ILE A 113 -11.04 -12.40 -7.58
C ILE A 113 -11.91 -13.52 -8.14
N TYR A 114 -12.31 -14.44 -7.29
CA TYR A 114 -13.27 -15.46 -7.66
C TYR A 114 -14.61 -14.81 -7.98
N CYS A 115 -15.29 -15.36 -8.97
CA CYS A 115 -16.63 -14.90 -9.37
C CYS A 115 -17.65 -16.02 -9.26
N GLN A 116 -18.87 -15.64 -8.96
CA GLN A 116 -20.04 -16.50 -9.02
C GLN A 116 -20.84 -16.15 -10.26
N ARG A 117 -21.13 -17.17 -11.09
CA ARG A 117 -22.00 -17.01 -12.24
C ARG A 117 -23.45 -16.77 -11.78
N LEU A 118 -24.11 -15.80 -12.39
CA LEU A 118 -25.51 -15.53 -12.17
C LEU A 118 -26.37 -16.59 -12.88
N VAL A 119 -27.44 -17.05 -12.23
CA VAL A 119 -28.40 -17.99 -12.81
C VAL A 119 -29.10 -17.34 -14.02
N VAL A 120 -29.46 -16.06 -13.88
CA VAL A 120 -30.01 -15.25 -14.96
C VAL A 120 -29.08 -14.05 -15.16
N PRO A 121 -28.64 -13.78 -16.42
CA PRO A 121 -27.87 -12.58 -16.72
C PRO A 121 -28.62 -11.33 -16.29
N GLN A 122 -27.96 -10.46 -15.54
CA GLN A 122 -28.56 -9.23 -15.03
C GLN A 122 -28.30 -8.09 -16.00
N ARG A 123 -29.36 -7.48 -16.52
CA ARG A 123 -29.25 -6.27 -17.32
C ARG A 123 -28.83 -5.10 -16.45
N VAL A 124 -27.90 -4.30 -16.94
CA VAL A 124 -27.45 -3.08 -16.28
C VAL A 124 -27.75 -1.90 -17.19
N GLU A 125 -28.39 -0.88 -16.65
CA GLU A 125 -28.64 0.38 -17.33
C GLU A 125 -27.51 1.34 -17.02
N LEU A 126 -26.75 1.74 -18.03
CA LEU A 126 -25.56 2.57 -17.92
C LEU A 126 -25.72 3.84 -18.74
N ALA A 127 -25.00 4.88 -18.36
CA ALA A 127 -24.77 5.99 -19.29
C ALA A 127 -24.01 5.47 -20.54
N PRO A 128 -24.26 6.00 -21.73
CA PRO A 128 -23.55 5.57 -22.94
C PRO A 128 -22.02 5.65 -22.83
N SER A 129 -21.50 6.62 -22.07
CA SER A 129 -20.07 6.74 -21.75
C SER A 129 -19.54 5.55 -20.94
N ASP A 130 -20.31 5.09 -19.97
CA ASP A 130 -19.91 3.98 -19.09
C ASP A 130 -20.02 2.64 -19.81
N GLU A 131 -20.96 2.50 -20.76
CA GLU A 131 -21.01 1.35 -21.66
C GLU A 131 -19.75 1.25 -22.53
N LEU A 132 -19.20 2.38 -23.02
CA LEU A 132 -17.93 2.39 -23.76
C LEU A 132 -16.78 1.96 -22.85
N VAL A 133 -16.69 2.48 -21.63
CA VAL A 133 -15.68 2.10 -20.64
C VAL A 133 -15.77 0.60 -20.33
N ALA A 134 -16.99 0.07 -20.16
CA ALA A 134 -17.22 -1.35 -19.93
C ALA A 134 -16.72 -2.20 -21.12
N ARG A 135 -16.95 -1.77 -22.34
CA ARG A 135 -16.48 -2.42 -23.57
C ARG A 135 -14.95 -2.40 -23.69
N GLU A 136 -14.34 -1.28 -23.40
CA GLU A 136 -12.88 -1.10 -23.49
C GLU A 136 -12.13 -1.92 -22.44
N HIS A 137 -12.67 -2.01 -21.23
CA HIS A 137 -12.00 -2.62 -20.08
C HIS A 137 -12.54 -4.00 -19.67
N GLN A 138 -13.10 -4.77 -20.61
CA GLN A 138 -13.71 -6.09 -20.32
C GLN A 138 -12.76 -7.04 -19.58
N ASP A 139 -11.49 -7.08 -19.98
CA ASP A 139 -10.49 -7.95 -19.36
C ASP A 139 -10.22 -7.56 -17.91
N TRP A 140 -10.20 -6.25 -17.62
CA TRP A 140 -10.00 -5.77 -16.25
C TRP A 140 -11.23 -6.00 -15.39
N LEU A 141 -12.42 -5.84 -15.92
CA LEU A 141 -13.67 -6.18 -15.25
C LEU A 141 -13.70 -7.67 -14.88
N ARG A 142 -13.27 -8.55 -15.80
CA ARG A 142 -13.16 -9.99 -15.56
C ARG A 142 -12.16 -10.33 -14.45
N ILE A 143 -11.01 -9.67 -14.40
CA ILE A 143 -10.01 -9.82 -13.32
C ILE A 143 -10.61 -9.40 -11.97
N ASN A 144 -11.54 -8.44 -11.97
CA ASN A 144 -12.28 -8.01 -10.78
C ASN A 144 -13.50 -8.89 -10.46
N GLY A 145 -13.74 -9.96 -11.22
CA GLY A 145 -14.81 -10.93 -10.99
C GLY A 145 -16.15 -10.56 -11.65
N PHE A 146 -16.20 -9.47 -12.42
CA PHE A 146 -17.38 -9.08 -13.19
C PHE A 146 -17.23 -9.55 -14.64
N ASN A 147 -17.87 -10.68 -14.99
CA ASN A 147 -18.02 -11.05 -16.40
C ASN A 147 -19.27 -10.44 -16.96
N MET A 148 -19.19 -9.95 -18.17
CA MET A 148 -20.30 -9.35 -18.88
C MET A 148 -20.42 -9.84 -20.31
N ALA A 149 -21.59 -9.64 -20.91
CA ALA A 149 -21.84 -9.76 -22.33
C ALA A 149 -22.46 -8.47 -22.84
N LEU A 150 -22.26 -8.19 -24.12
CA LEU A 150 -22.88 -7.07 -24.82
C LEU A 150 -23.99 -7.59 -25.73
N ASP A 151 -25.19 -7.06 -25.56
CA ASP A 151 -26.35 -7.32 -26.41
C ASP A 151 -26.50 -6.17 -27.41
N GLU A 152 -25.87 -6.31 -28.58
CA GLU A 152 -25.90 -5.29 -29.61
C GLU A 152 -27.30 -5.00 -30.18
N SER A 153 -28.27 -5.88 -29.94
CA SER A 153 -29.67 -5.67 -30.32
C SER A 153 -30.43 -4.70 -29.39
N SER A 154 -29.88 -4.47 -28.20
CA SER A 154 -30.44 -3.53 -27.23
C SER A 154 -30.06 -2.08 -27.54
N PRO A 155 -30.84 -1.08 -27.14
CA PRO A 155 -30.48 0.32 -27.34
C PRO A 155 -29.23 0.70 -26.50
N PRO A 156 -28.48 1.76 -26.92
CA PRO A 156 -27.36 2.27 -26.15
C PRO A 156 -27.74 2.54 -24.69
N GLY A 157 -26.83 2.18 -23.77
CA GLY A 157 -27.06 2.30 -22.34
C GLY A 157 -27.74 1.07 -21.70
N SER A 158 -28.23 0.12 -22.50
CA SER A 158 -28.89 -1.08 -22.02
C SER A 158 -28.30 -2.38 -22.60
N ARG A 159 -27.12 -2.30 -23.20
CA ARG A 159 -26.47 -3.43 -23.87
C ARG A 159 -25.69 -4.34 -22.92
N VAL A 160 -25.32 -3.82 -21.76
CA VAL A 160 -24.50 -4.56 -20.80
C VAL A 160 -25.37 -5.53 -20.01
N ARG A 161 -24.94 -6.81 -20.02
CA ARG A 161 -25.54 -7.88 -19.21
C ARG A 161 -24.44 -8.50 -18.34
N LEU A 162 -24.55 -8.41 -17.01
CA LEU A 162 -23.67 -9.09 -16.08
C LEU A 162 -23.96 -10.58 -16.08
N LEU A 163 -22.91 -11.39 -16.27
CA LEU A 163 -22.95 -12.85 -16.26
C LEU A 163 -22.43 -13.41 -14.93
N SER A 164 -21.57 -12.68 -14.25
CA SER A 164 -21.04 -13.05 -12.93
C SER A 164 -20.73 -11.83 -12.08
N LYS A 165 -20.66 -12.05 -10.78
CA LYS A 165 -20.24 -11.07 -9.76
C LYS A 165 -19.11 -11.63 -8.92
N PRO A 166 -18.26 -10.76 -8.34
CA PRO A 166 -17.24 -11.18 -7.39
C PRO A 166 -17.85 -11.93 -6.19
N VAL A 167 -17.07 -12.87 -5.66
CA VAL A 167 -17.42 -13.61 -4.45
C VAL A 167 -16.31 -13.56 -3.45
N SER A 168 -16.62 -13.21 -2.22
CA SER A 168 -15.72 -13.29 -1.08
C SER A 168 -16.51 -13.62 0.19
N LYS A 169 -15.88 -14.35 1.13
CA LYS A 169 -16.51 -14.62 2.44
C LYS A 169 -16.84 -13.30 3.14
N GLY A 170 -18.09 -13.13 3.52
CA GLY A 170 -18.56 -11.96 4.27
C GLY A 170 -18.75 -10.67 3.46
N THR A 171 -18.54 -10.70 2.13
CA THR A 171 -18.76 -9.52 1.26
C THR A 171 -19.74 -9.86 0.16
N VAL A 172 -20.84 -9.10 0.10
CA VAL A 172 -21.84 -9.21 -0.96
C VAL A 172 -21.59 -8.11 -1.98
N PHE A 173 -21.41 -8.53 -3.24
CA PHE A 173 -21.22 -7.62 -4.37
C PHE A 173 -22.52 -7.45 -5.15
N ASP A 174 -22.77 -6.24 -5.62
CA ASP A 174 -23.97 -5.88 -6.37
C ASP A 174 -23.64 -5.09 -7.66
N VAL A 175 -24.66 -4.51 -8.30
CA VAL A 175 -24.49 -3.71 -9.52
C VAL A 175 -23.77 -2.39 -9.22
N HIS A 176 -23.99 -1.81 -8.04
CA HIS A 176 -23.33 -0.54 -7.68
C HIS A 176 -21.82 -0.69 -7.61
N ASP A 177 -21.30 -1.84 -7.17
CA ASP A 177 -19.86 -2.10 -7.18
C ASP A 177 -19.29 -2.17 -8.61
N PHE A 178 -20.08 -2.65 -9.57
CA PHE A 178 -19.73 -2.64 -10.98
C PHE A 178 -19.74 -1.22 -11.56
N GLU A 179 -20.77 -0.43 -11.26
CA GLU A 179 -20.89 0.96 -11.67
C GLU A 179 -19.76 1.81 -11.08
N GLU A 180 -19.44 1.64 -9.78
CA GLU A 180 -18.31 2.28 -9.13
C GLU A 180 -17.01 1.95 -9.85
N LEU A 181 -16.78 0.67 -10.18
CA LEU A 181 -15.59 0.25 -10.90
C LEU A 181 -15.48 0.90 -12.27
N LEU A 182 -16.59 1.07 -13.00
CA LEU A 182 -16.61 1.77 -14.29
C LEU A 182 -16.24 3.26 -14.13
N HIS A 183 -16.81 3.93 -13.13
CA HIS A 183 -16.47 5.34 -12.85
C HIS A 183 -14.99 5.49 -12.52
N LEU A 184 -14.44 4.61 -11.68
CA LEU A 184 -13.03 4.62 -11.33
C LEU A 184 -12.12 4.32 -12.53
N LEU A 185 -12.53 3.44 -13.46
CA LEU A 185 -11.80 3.15 -14.70
C LEU A 185 -11.80 4.33 -15.66
N ARG A 186 -12.94 5.02 -15.79
CA ARG A 186 -13.06 6.23 -16.64
C ARG A 186 -12.12 7.33 -16.21
N ASP A 187 -11.99 7.52 -14.88
CA ASP A 187 -11.21 8.62 -14.31
C ASP A 187 -9.73 8.23 -14.08
N ALA A 188 -9.36 6.97 -14.34
CA ALA A 188 -8.02 6.46 -14.08
C ALA A 188 -7.03 6.88 -15.18
N PRO A 189 -5.83 7.37 -14.81
CA PRO A 189 -4.74 7.52 -15.77
C PRO A 189 -4.36 6.18 -16.41
N ALA A 190 -4.07 6.18 -17.72
CA ALA A 190 -3.79 4.97 -18.51
C ALA A 190 -2.76 4.00 -17.86
N GLY A 191 -1.73 4.52 -17.21
CA GLY A 191 -0.71 3.70 -16.53
C GLY A 191 -1.13 3.12 -15.17
N ARG A 192 -2.36 3.39 -14.68
CA ARG A 192 -2.84 2.94 -13.36
C ARG A 192 -4.08 2.03 -13.40
N ILE A 193 -4.60 1.73 -14.58
CA ILE A 193 -5.79 0.89 -14.77
C ILE A 193 -5.66 -0.45 -14.02
N ASN A 194 -4.47 -1.06 -14.05
CA ASN A 194 -4.18 -2.33 -13.38
C ASN A 194 -4.19 -2.28 -11.84
N ARG A 195 -4.50 -1.15 -11.24
CA ARG A 195 -4.63 -0.96 -9.79
C ARG A 195 -6.05 -0.57 -9.37
N VAL A 196 -6.91 -0.30 -10.34
CA VAL A 196 -8.29 0.13 -10.07
C VAL A 196 -9.10 -1.03 -9.53
N ARG A 197 -9.73 -0.83 -8.37
CA ARG A 197 -10.62 -1.78 -7.71
C ARG A 197 -11.79 -1.02 -7.11
N CYS A 198 -13.00 -1.60 -7.07
CA CYS A 198 -14.09 -0.99 -6.31
C CYS A 198 -13.79 -1.06 -4.80
N SER A 199 -14.44 -0.19 -4.03
CA SER A 199 -14.18 -0.01 -2.59
C SER A 199 -14.27 -1.32 -1.81
N LYS A 200 -15.29 -2.14 -2.04
CA LYS A 200 -15.43 -3.45 -1.36
C LYS A 200 -14.28 -4.41 -1.65
N VAL A 201 -13.75 -4.40 -2.88
CA VAL A 201 -12.56 -5.20 -3.22
C VAL A 201 -11.33 -4.65 -2.51
N TYR A 202 -11.18 -3.34 -2.47
CA TYR A 202 -10.07 -2.68 -1.79
C TYR A 202 -10.06 -3.04 -0.29
N ASP A 203 -11.20 -2.93 0.40
CA ASP A 203 -11.34 -3.27 1.82
C ASP A 203 -11.06 -4.75 2.08
N MET A 204 -11.51 -5.62 1.19
CA MET A 204 -11.21 -7.06 1.26
C MET A 204 -9.70 -7.32 1.14
N LEU A 205 -8.99 -6.63 0.25
CA LEU A 205 -7.54 -6.77 0.09
C LEU A 205 -6.80 -6.23 1.32
N ALA A 206 -7.20 -5.08 1.84
CA ALA A 206 -6.63 -4.48 3.06
C ALA A 206 -6.80 -5.42 4.26
N SER A 207 -8.00 -5.95 4.46
CA SER A 207 -8.27 -6.92 5.52
C SER A 207 -7.47 -8.23 5.38
N ARG A 208 -7.18 -8.68 4.16
CA ARG A 208 -6.32 -9.85 3.91
C ARG A 208 -4.85 -9.53 4.14
N ALA A 209 -4.39 -8.36 3.75
CA ALA A 209 -3.03 -7.90 3.99
C ALA A 209 -2.74 -7.84 5.49
N CYS A 210 -3.59 -7.18 6.26
CA CYS A 210 -3.48 -7.06 7.71
C CYS A 210 -3.41 -8.44 8.40
N ARG A 211 -4.25 -9.42 8.00
CA ARG A 211 -4.21 -10.78 8.57
C ARG A 211 -2.99 -11.60 8.15
N LYS A 212 -2.29 -11.23 7.09
CA LYS A 212 -1.09 -11.90 6.60
C LYS A 212 0.18 -11.31 7.20
N SER A 213 0.09 -10.09 7.72
CA SER A 213 1.23 -9.36 8.29
C SER A 213 1.61 -9.89 9.67
N ILE A 214 2.89 -9.73 10.00
CA ILE A 214 3.57 -10.27 11.19
C ILE A 214 3.10 -9.53 12.46
#